data_34e992edeef3a981160adbebfe72bbb2
#
_entry.id   34e992edeef3a981160adbebfe72bbb2
#
_cell.length_a   1.000
_cell.length_b   1.000
_cell.length_c   1.000
_cell.angle_alpha   90.00
_cell.angle_beta   90.00
_cell.angle_gamma   90.00
#
_symmetry.space_group_name_H-M   'P 1'
#
loop_
_entity.id
_entity.type
_entity.pdbx_description
1 polymer ?
#
loop_
_entity_poly.entity_id
_entity_poly.type
_entity_poly.pdbx_seq_one_letter_code
_entity_poly.pdbx_strand_id
1 'polypeptide(L)'
;MLRPSFAAPLLACALFSCKKTELPPAPLQSGTVPIAVTDEGYTPSKVRLEKGKPATLVFTRTSAHTCAERVKFKALNVDEALPLQTPVSIKVPTETAQTLTFTCGMDMYASSVVVE
;
A
#
# COMPACT_ATOMS: atom_id res chain seq x y z
N MET A 1 4.38 74.50 -9.52
CA MET A 1 5.27 73.48 -10.05
C MET A 1 4.90 72.14 -9.45
N LEU A 2 4.24 71.34 -10.21
CA LEU A 2 3.85 69.99 -9.78
C LEU A 2 5.00 69.01 -10.09
N ARG A 3 5.50 68.37 -9.06
CA ARG A 3 6.43 67.26 -9.23
C ARG A 3 5.61 65.96 -9.37
N PRO A 4 5.80 65.19 -10.42
CA PRO A 4 5.19 63.87 -10.49
C PRO A 4 5.95 62.92 -9.56
N SER A 5 5.23 62.40 -8.57
CA SER A 5 5.71 61.26 -7.77
C SER A 5 5.67 60.02 -8.60
N PHE A 6 6.84 59.53 -8.97
CA PHE A 6 6.95 58.19 -9.55
C PHE A 6 6.87 57.19 -8.42
N ALA A 7 5.71 56.56 -8.32
CA ALA A 7 5.60 55.36 -7.50
C ALA A 7 6.24 54.20 -8.27
N ALA A 8 7.31 53.70 -7.76
CA ALA A 8 7.94 52.51 -8.29
C ALA A 8 7.05 51.28 -8.00
N PRO A 9 6.75 50.44 -9.00
CA PRO A 9 6.05 49.20 -8.72
C PRO A 9 6.98 48.23 -7.99
N LEU A 10 6.58 47.88 -6.80
CA LEU A 10 7.16 46.78 -6.09
C LEU A 10 6.89 45.48 -6.87
N LEU A 11 7.94 44.96 -7.49
CA LEU A 11 7.90 43.66 -8.13
C LEU A 11 7.85 42.63 -7.00
N ALA A 12 6.66 42.15 -6.70
CA ALA A 12 6.48 41.01 -5.80
C ALA A 12 7.00 39.76 -6.55
N CYS A 13 8.22 39.35 -6.24
CA CYS A 13 8.71 38.03 -6.63
C CYS A 13 7.86 37.00 -5.88
N ALA A 14 6.88 36.46 -6.57
CA ALA A 14 6.19 35.28 -6.10
C ALA A 14 7.21 34.12 -6.13
N LEU A 15 7.72 33.79 -4.97
CA LEU A 15 8.51 32.57 -4.80
C LEU A 15 7.56 31.39 -4.96
N PHE A 16 7.51 30.86 -6.16
CA PHE A 16 6.91 29.55 -6.40
C PHE A 16 7.77 28.51 -5.71
N SER A 17 7.39 28.19 -4.48
CA SER A 17 7.93 27.03 -3.80
C SER A 17 7.39 25.79 -4.50
N CYS A 18 8.20 25.18 -5.35
CA CYS A 18 7.91 23.85 -5.88
C CYS A 18 7.97 22.87 -4.72
N LYS A 19 6.82 22.59 -4.10
CA LYS A 19 6.70 21.42 -3.23
C LYS A 19 6.85 20.20 -4.13
N LYS A 20 7.91 19.43 -3.93
CA LYS A 20 7.98 18.08 -4.46
C LYS A 20 6.75 17.35 -3.95
N THR A 21 5.87 16.95 -4.85
CA THR A 21 4.75 16.08 -4.53
C THR A 21 5.34 14.68 -4.33
N GLU A 22 5.77 14.40 -3.11
CA GLU A 22 6.00 13.02 -2.71
C GLU A 22 4.66 12.34 -2.69
N LEU A 23 4.56 11.16 -3.33
CA LEU A 23 3.38 10.33 -3.21
C LEU A 23 3.13 10.07 -1.72
N PRO A 24 1.93 10.36 -1.21
CA PRO A 24 1.65 10.11 0.20
C PRO A 24 1.85 8.62 0.48
N PRO A 25 2.42 8.25 1.64
CA PRO A 25 2.53 6.86 2.03
C PRO A 25 1.13 6.23 2.03
N ALA A 26 1.05 4.91 1.77
CA ALA A 26 -0.20 4.19 1.82
C ALA A 26 -0.91 4.45 3.15
N PRO A 27 -2.23 4.66 3.17
CA PRO A 27 -2.95 4.92 4.41
C PRO A 27 -2.88 3.71 5.35
N LEU A 28 -2.87 3.97 6.65
CA LEU A 28 -3.04 2.92 7.65
C LEU A 28 -4.43 2.32 7.52
N GLN A 29 -4.50 1.01 7.45
CA GLN A 29 -5.74 0.28 7.29
C GLN A 29 -6.02 -0.61 8.51
N SER A 30 -7.27 -0.93 8.71
CA SER A 30 -7.73 -1.87 9.72
C SER A 30 -8.98 -2.60 9.22
N GLY A 31 -9.37 -3.66 9.89
CA GLY A 31 -10.51 -4.46 9.47
C GLY A 31 -10.20 -5.29 8.22
N THR A 32 -11.12 -5.34 7.29
CA THR A 32 -10.97 -6.13 6.05
C THR A 32 -10.22 -5.33 4.99
N VAL A 33 -9.10 -5.87 4.54
CA VAL A 33 -8.26 -5.25 3.50
C VAL A 33 -8.26 -6.15 2.27
N PRO A 34 -8.87 -5.73 1.16
CA PRO A 34 -8.89 -6.52 -0.06
C PRO A 34 -7.55 -6.45 -0.78
N ILE A 35 -7.08 -7.60 -1.26
CA ILE A 35 -5.87 -7.71 -2.09
C ILE A 35 -6.24 -8.51 -3.35
N ALA A 36 -6.08 -7.88 -4.49
CA ALA A 36 -6.25 -8.55 -5.77
C ALA A 36 -4.97 -9.29 -6.16
N VAL A 37 -5.13 -10.50 -6.64
CA VAL A 37 -4.03 -11.33 -7.17
C VAL A 37 -4.18 -11.40 -8.67
N THR A 38 -3.29 -10.71 -9.39
CA THR A 38 -3.35 -10.52 -10.83
C THR A 38 -2.14 -11.15 -11.52
N ASP A 39 -2.06 -11.02 -12.83
CA ASP A 39 -0.89 -11.45 -13.62
C ASP A 39 0.40 -10.74 -13.18
N GLU A 40 0.27 -9.54 -12.61
CA GLU A 40 1.39 -8.73 -12.17
C GLU A 40 1.78 -8.98 -10.70
N GLY A 41 1.03 -9.82 -10.00
CA GLY A 41 1.23 -10.14 -8.59
C GLY A 41 0.11 -9.63 -7.69
N TYR A 42 0.49 -9.15 -6.52
CA TYR A 42 -0.46 -8.66 -5.53
C TYR A 42 -0.70 -7.16 -5.66
N THR A 43 -1.96 -6.76 -5.62
CA THR A 43 -2.36 -5.35 -5.65
C THR A 43 -3.33 -5.06 -4.51
N PRO A 44 -2.99 -4.20 -3.55
CA PRO A 44 -1.71 -3.51 -3.40
C PRO A 44 -0.57 -4.47 -2.98
N SER A 45 0.65 -4.16 -3.38
CA SER A 45 1.82 -4.97 -3.03
C SER A 45 2.40 -4.62 -1.65
N LYS A 46 2.00 -3.50 -1.08
CA LYS A 46 2.40 -3.06 0.24
C LYS A 46 1.19 -2.59 1.02
N VAL A 47 0.97 -3.18 2.18
CA VAL A 47 -0.15 -2.87 3.06
C VAL A 47 0.39 -2.34 4.38
N ARG A 48 -0.19 -1.24 4.87
CA ARG A 48 0.09 -0.69 6.19
C ARG A 48 -1.10 -0.92 7.10
N LEU A 49 -0.88 -1.58 8.22
CA LEU A 49 -1.92 -1.87 9.20
C LEU A 49 -1.69 -1.10 10.50
N GLU A 50 -2.77 -0.70 11.13
CA GLU A 50 -2.71 -0.01 12.42
C GLU A 50 -2.50 -1.02 13.54
N LYS A 51 -1.44 -0.81 14.32
CA LYS A 51 -1.13 -1.62 15.49
C LYS A 51 -2.28 -1.57 16.50
N GLY A 52 -2.63 -2.73 17.03
CA GLY A 52 -3.68 -2.87 18.05
C GLY A 52 -5.10 -2.96 17.51
N LYS A 53 -5.30 -2.81 16.20
CA LYS A 53 -6.61 -2.99 15.56
C LYS A 53 -6.65 -4.28 14.75
N PRO A 54 -7.66 -5.14 14.95
CA PRO A 54 -7.76 -6.37 14.17
C PRO A 54 -7.78 -6.11 12.67
N ALA A 55 -7.05 -6.92 11.91
CA ALA A 55 -7.00 -6.83 10.46
C ALA A 55 -7.06 -8.21 9.83
N THR A 56 -7.78 -8.28 8.72
CA THR A 56 -7.92 -9.49 7.90
C THR A 56 -7.63 -9.12 6.46
N LEU A 57 -6.68 -9.79 5.85
CA LEU A 57 -6.40 -9.65 4.42
C LEU A 57 -7.29 -10.61 3.65
N VAL A 58 -7.97 -10.12 2.62
CA VAL A 58 -8.83 -10.93 1.76
C VAL A 58 -8.21 -10.97 0.37
N PHE A 59 -7.67 -12.12 0.02
CA PHE A 59 -7.03 -12.34 -1.27
C PHE A 59 -8.04 -12.88 -2.26
N THR A 60 -8.16 -12.24 -3.41
CA THR A 60 -9.01 -12.71 -4.51
C THR A 60 -8.16 -12.82 -5.78
N ARG A 61 -8.00 -14.03 -6.27
CA ARG A 61 -7.30 -14.28 -7.54
C ARG A 61 -8.24 -13.99 -8.70
N THR A 62 -7.87 -13.01 -9.52
CA THR A 62 -8.69 -12.55 -10.65
C THR A 62 -8.19 -13.05 -11.99
N SER A 63 -6.98 -13.63 -12.04
CA SER A 63 -6.37 -14.16 -13.25
C SER A 63 -6.05 -15.64 -13.13
N ALA A 64 -6.39 -16.39 -14.17
CA ALA A 64 -6.00 -17.80 -14.29
C ALA A 64 -4.53 -17.96 -14.72
N HIS A 65 -3.91 -16.90 -15.23
CA HIS A 65 -2.55 -16.93 -15.77
C HIS A 65 -1.48 -16.48 -14.79
N THR A 66 -1.88 -16.07 -13.58
CA THR A 66 -0.91 -15.71 -12.56
C THR A 66 -0.20 -16.94 -11.99
N CYS A 67 1.08 -16.81 -11.69
CA CYS A 67 1.81 -17.83 -10.92
C CYS A 67 1.52 -17.76 -9.42
N ALA A 68 0.82 -16.73 -8.96
CA ALA A 68 0.41 -16.57 -7.56
C ALA A 68 -0.85 -17.39 -7.24
N GLU A 69 -0.77 -18.70 -7.38
CA GLU A 69 -1.88 -19.61 -7.07
C GLU A 69 -2.02 -19.88 -5.56
N ARG A 70 -1.03 -19.47 -4.77
CA ARG A 70 -1.00 -19.62 -3.33
C ARG A 70 -0.43 -18.35 -2.69
N VAL A 71 -0.76 -18.13 -1.43
CA VAL A 71 -0.12 -17.09 -0.63
C VAL A 71 0.53 -17.72 0.58
N LYS A 72 1.77 -17.33 0.84
CA LYS A 72 2.57 -17.84 1.96
C LYS A 72 3.04 -16.71 2.86
N PHE A 73 2.75 -16.85 4.14
CA PHE A 73 3.33 -16.02 5.20
C PHE A 73 4.22 -16.92 6.06
N LYS A 74 5.50 -16.94 5.80
CA LYS A 74 6.44 -17.80 6.52
C LYS A 74 6.45 -17.51 8.02
N ALA A 75 6.39 -16.23 8.39
CA ALA A 75 6.38 -15.82 9.79
C ALA A 75 5.12 -16.28 10.56
N LEU A 76 4.02 -16.51 9.87
CA LEU A 76 2.76 -16.96 10.46
C LEU A 76 2.50 -18.45 10.25
N ASN A 77 3.40 -19.13 9.57
CA ASN A 77 3.22 -20.52 9.14
C ASN A 77 1.91 -20.74 8.37
N VAL A 78 1.57 -19.78 7.50
CA VAL A 78 0.38 -19.80 6.66
C VAL A 78 0.77 -20.10 5.22
N ASP A 79 0.07 -21.05 4.62
CA ASP A 79 0.19 -21.43 3.21
C ASP A 79 -1.20 -21.79 2.71
N GLU A 80 -1.83 -20.85 2.01
CA GLU A 80 -3.20 -21.00 1.55
C GLU A 80 -3.30 -21.00 0.03
N ALA A 81 -4.07 -21.95 -0.50
CA ALA A 81 -4.42 -21.96 -1.92
C ALA A 81 -5.39 -20.84 -2.24
N LEU A 82 -5.22 -20.22 -3.40
CA LEU A 82 -6.09 -19.16 -3.90
C LEU A 82 -6.88 -19.66 -5.11
N PRO A 83 -8.07 -20.23 -4.90
CA PRO A 83 -8.94 -20.60 -6.02
C PRO A 83 -9.35 -19.36 -6.83
N LEU A 84 -9.50 -19.53 -8.13
CA LEU A 84 -9.91 -18.43 -9.02
C LEU A 84 -11.26 -17.84 -8.57
N GLN A 85 -11.32 -16.51 -8.49
CA GLN A 85 -12.52 -15.74 -8.14
C GLN A 85 -13.11 -16.07 -6.75
N THR A 86 -12.33 -16.68 -5.88
CA THR A 86 -12.78 -17.07 -4.53
C THR A 86 -12.00 -16.27 -3.47
N PRO A 87 -12.68 -15.44 -2.65
CA PRO A 87 -12.00 -14.71 -1.58
C PRO A 87 -11.43 -15.67 -0.52
N VAL A 88 -10.19 -15.44 -0.13
CA VAL A 88 -9.50 -16.19 0.94
C VAL A 88 -9.07 -15.20 2.02
N SER A 89 -9.55 -15.40 3.22
CA SER A 89 -9.30 -14.50 4.36
C SER A 89 -8.13 -15.00 5.20
N ILE A 90 -7.19 -14.12 5.49
CA ILE A 90 -6.05 -14.41 6.36
C ILE A 90 -5.98 -13.34 7.45
N LYS A 91 -6.10 -13.76 8.70
CA LYS A 91 -5.94 -12.87 9.85
C LYS A 91 -4.48 -12.52 10.06
N VAL A 92 -4.21 -11.24 10.25
CA VAL A 92 -2.87 -10.74 10.53
C VAL A 92 -2.78 -10.31 11.99
N PRO A 93 -1.79 -10.79 12.75
CA PRO A 93 -1.58 -10.31 14.12
C PRO A 93 -1.07 -8.87 14.07
N THR A 94 -1.75 -7.98 14.77
CA THR A 94 -1.46 -6.54 14.81
C THR A 94 -1.07 -6.05 16.21
N GLU A 95 -0.87 -6.95 17.14
CA GLU A 95 -0.57 -6.62 18.54
C GLU A 95 0.79 -5.97 18.72
N THR A 96 1.72 -6.31 17.85
CA THR A 96 3.10 -5.83 17.87
C THR A 96 3.45 -5.20 16.53
N ALA A 97 4.15 -4.07 16.55
CA ALA A 97 4.69 -3.47 15.33
C ALA A 97 5.70 -4.43 14.68
N GLN A 98 5.47 -4.76 13.41
CA GLN A 98 6.30 -5.71 12.67
C GLN A 98 6.07 -5.58 11.17
N THR A 99 7.00 -6.13 10.41
CA THR A 99 6.85 -6.28 8.96
C THR A 99 6.74 -7.76 8.63
N LEU A 100 5.65 -8.12 7.96
CA LEU A 100 5.41 -9.48 7.49
C LEU A 100 5.55 -9.51 5.97
N THR A 101 6.31 -10.47 5.47
CA THR A 101 6.44 -10.69 4.03
C THR A 101 5.57 -11.86 3.63
N PHE A 102 4.81 -11.68 2.55
CA PHE A 102 4.08 -12.78 1.93
C PHE A 102 4.53 -12.98 0.48
N THR A 103 4.54 -14.21 0.06
CA THR A 103 5.03 -14.60 -1.26
C THR A 103 4.03 -15.54 -1.93
N CYS A 104 4.18 -15.70 -3.24
CA CYS A 104 3.48 -16.74 -3.98
C CYS A 104 4.15 -18.10 -3.78
N GLY A 105 3.49 -19.18 -4.22
CA GLY A 105 4.00 -20.53 -4.06
C GLY A 105 5.37 -20.78 -4.68
N MET A 106 5.76 -20.01 -5.69
CA MET A 106 7.04 -20.10 -6.38
C MET A 106 8.01 -18.99 -6.00
N ASP A 107 7.70 -18.20 -5.00
CA ASP A 107 8.49 -17.05 -4.54
C ASP A 107 8.82 -16.00 -5.63
N MET A 108 8.03 -15.95 -6.69
CA MET A 108 8.23 -15.00 -7.79
C MET A 108 7.71 -13.61 -7.46
N TYR A 109 6.71 -13.50 -6.61
CA TYR A 109 6.17 -12.23 -6.13
C TYR A 109 6.34 -12.15 -4.63
N ALA A 110 6.92 -11.06 -4.17
CA ALA A 110 7.07 -10.77 -2.76
C ALA A 110 6.38 -9.45 -2.45
N SER A 111 5.61 -9.44 -1.38
CA SER A 111 4.89 -8.27 -0.90
C SER A 111 4.97 -8.18 0.60
N SER A 112 4.64 -7.03 1.16
CA SER A 112 4.81 -6.82 2.59
C SER A 112 3.58 -6.20 3.24
N VAL A 113 3.41 -6.57 4.50
CA VAL A 113 2.44 -5.98 5.42
C VAL A 113 3.25 -5.36 6.57
N VAL A 114 3.07 -4.06 6.76
CA VAL A 114 3.73 -3.32 7.85
C VAL A 114 2.69 -2.98 8.90
N VAL A 115 2.91 -3.45 10.10
CA VAL A 115 2.10 -3.11 11.28
C VAL A 115 2.84 -2.02 12.06
N GLU A 116 2.21 -0.87 12.19
CA GLU A 116 2.84 0.29 12.83
C GLU A 116 1.89 1.17 13.63
#